data_f97bb88211f5991c31728cbe5fa57958
#
_entry.id   f97bb88211f5991c31728cbe5fa57958
#
_cell.length_a   1.000
_cell.length_b   1.000
_cell.length_c   1.000
_cell.angle_alpha   90.00
_cell.angle_beta   90.00
_cell.angle_gamma   90.00
#
_symmetry.space_group_name_H-M   'P 1'
#
loop_
_entity.id
_entity.type
_entity.pdbx_description
1 polymer ?
#
loop_
_entity_poly.entity_id
_entity_poly.type
_entity_poly.pdbx_seq_one_letter_code
_entity_poly.pdbx_strand_id
1 'polypeptide(L)'
;MARPDSIQGGADRLESIMSLISVPVSFGELLDKVAILEIKSERMSDPAKLANVRRELDELRTTWGKSEQSKIDIADLLAALKAVNERLWVIEDDIRIKESKQEFDAEFIRLARAVYFENDERARVKREINVKLGSALIEEKSYQDYRAKPQA
;
A
#
# COMPACT_ATOMS: atom_id res chain seq x y z
N MET A 1 4.94 -39.79 -29.35
CA MET A 1 4.15 -40.10 -28.17
C MET A 1 4.44 -39.03 -27.12
N ALA A 2 3.65 -37.96 -27.07
CA ALA A 2 3.85 -36.81 -26.19
C ALA A 2 3.19 -37.09 -24.83
N ARG A 3 3.93 -36.86 -23.76
CA ARG A 3 3.41 -36.94 -22.36
C ARG A 3 2.66 -35.66 -22.01
N PRO A 4 1.60 -35.72 -21.21
CA PRO A 4 0.85 -34.52 -20.83
C PRO A 4 1.51 -33.84 -19.60
N ASP A 5 2.04 -32.66 -19.79
CA ASP A 5 2.58 -31.75 -18.75
C ASP A 5 1.51 -30.99 -17.97
N SER A 6 0.28 -31.47 -17.90
CA SER A 6 -0.86 -30.71 -17.39
C SER A 6 -1.25 -31.02 -15.93
N ILE A 7 -0.57 -31.93 -15.23
CA ILE A 7 -0.96 -32.33 -13.86
C ILE A 7 -0.19 -31.59 -12.77
N GLN A 8 1.07 -31.20 -13.05
CA GLN A 8 1.92 -30.54 -12.07
C GLN A 8 1.45 -29.13 -11.75
N GLY A 9 1.02 -28.38 -12.73
CA GLY A 9 0.54 -26.99 -12.55
C GLY A 9 -0.76 -26.84 -11.77
N GLY A 10 -1.57 -27.92 -11.70
CA GLY A 10 -2.80 -27.93 -10.91
C GLY A 10 -2.59 -28.12 -9.41
N ALA A 11 -1.64 -28.97 -9.05
CA ALA A 11 -1.28 -29.24 -7.65
C ALA A 11 -0.58 -28.03 -7.02
N ASP A 12 0.39 -27.44 -7.69
CA ASP A 12 1.09 -26.23 -7.23
C ASP A 12 0.14 -25.03 -7.07
N ARG A 13 -0.86 -24.93 -7.95
CA ARG A 13 -1.88 -23.87 -7.85
C ARG A 13 -2.86 -24.10 -6.70
N LEU A 14 -3.23 -25.34 -6.42
CA LEU A 14 -4.08 -25.71 -5.28
C LEU A 14 -3.37 -25.51 -3.96
N GLU A 15 -2.10 -25.90 -3.84
CA GLU A 15 -1.27 -25.65 -2.65
C GLU A 15 -1.07 -24.15 -2.41
N SER A 16 -0.84 -23.37 -3.45
CA SER A 16 -0.76 -21.90 -3.37
C SER A 16 -2.05 -21.28 -2.88
N ILE A 17 -3.23 -21.72 -3.36
CA ILE A 17 -4.54 -21.24 -2.93
C ILE A 17 -4.84 -21.64 -1.48
N MET A 18 -4.46 -22.83 -1.05
CA MET A 18 -4.69 -23.34 0.31
C MET A 18 -3.81 -22.67 1.37
N SER A 19 -2.72 -21.98 0.98
CA SER A 19 -1.85 -21.22 1.88
C SER A 19 -2.24 -19.76 2.04
N LEU A 20 -3.35 -19.29 1.41
CA LEU A 20 -3.82 -17.93 1.45
C LEU A 20 -5.07 -17.78 2.32
N ILE A 21 -5.16 -16.67 3.01
CA ILE A 21 -6.38 -16.22 3.69
C ILE A 21 -6.98 -15.10 2.86
N SER A 22 -8.29 -15.18 2.60
CA SER A 22 -9.04 -14.12 1.92
C SER A 22 -9.85 -13.33 2.93
N VAL A 23 -9.73 -12.02 2.90
CA VAL A 23 -10.50 -11.10 3.73
C VAL A 23 -11.14 -10.02 2.86
N PRO A 24 -12.37 -9.56 3.17
CA PRO A 24 -12.94 -8.42 2.50
C PRO A 24 -12.21 -7.14 2.92
N VAL A 25 -11.82 -6.34 1.94
CA VAL A 25 -11.19 -5.03 2.15
C VAL A 25 -11.84 -3.99 1.25
N SER A 26 -11.69 -2.70 1.60
CA SER A 26 -12.10 -1.62 0.71
C SER A 26 -11.19 -1.53 -0.53
N PHE A 27 -11.68 -0.90 -1.59
CA PHE A 27 -10.84 -0.65 -2.78
C PHE A 27 -9.64 0.22 -2.45
N GLY A 28 -9.81 1.25 -1.61
CA GLY A 28 -8.70 2.09 -1.16
C GLY A 28 -7.62 1.31 -0.41
N GLU A 29 -8.00 0.35 0.42
CA GLU A 29 -7.05 -0.53 1.12
C GLU A 29 -6.28 -1.42 0.15
N LEU A 30 -6.95 -2.06 -0.79
CA LEU A 30 -6.31 -2.89 -1.81
C LEU A 30 -5.32 -2.09 -2.64
N LEU A 31 -5.73 -0.92 -3.13
CA LEU A 31 -4.90 -0.08 -4.00
C LEU A 31 -3.74 0.58 -3.26
N ASP A 32 -3.91 0.90 -1.98
CA ASP A 32 -2.82 1.34 -1.11
C ASP A 32 -1.74 0.26 -0.98
N LYS A 33 -2.15 -0.97 -0.76
CA LYS A 33 -1.23 -2.11 -0.68
C LYS A 33 -0.51 -2.34 -2.01
N VAL A 34 -1.21 -2.22 -3.14
CA VAL A 34 -0.60 -2.28 -4.48
C VAL A 34 0.45 -1.18 -4.65
N ALA A 35 0.13 0.07 -4.32
CA ALA A 35 1.06 1.19 -4.42
C ALA A 35 2.33 0.98 -3.57
N ILE A 36 2.18 0.49 -2.35
CA ILE A 36 3.31 0.17 -1.46
C ILE A 36 4.18 -0.95 -2.05
N LEU A 37 3.58 -2.00 -2.60
CA LEU A 37 4.31 -3.10 -3.23
C LEU A 37 5.04 -2.66 -4.50
N GLU A 38 4.47 -1.74 -5.28
CA GLU A 38 5.15 -1.12 -6.42
C GLU A 38 6.42 -0.38 -5.97
N ILE A 39 6.33 0.45 -4.94
CA ILE A 39 7.47 1.16 -4.38
C ILE A 39 8.55 0.18 -3.88
N LYS A 40 8.14 -0.87 -3.17
CA LYS A 40 9.05 -1.94 -2.73
C LYS A 40 9.75 -2.60 -3.91
N SER A 41 9.03 -2.90 -4.99
CA SER A 41 9.60 -3.52 -6.19
C SER A 41 10.62 -2.64 -6.90
N GLU A 42 10.46 -1.32 -6.80
CA GLU A 42 11.36 -0.33 -7.41
C GLU A 42 12.59 -0.03 -6.55
N ARG A 43 12.47 -0.09 -5.22
CA ARG A 43 13.48 0.40 -4.27
C ARG A 43 14.26 -0.69 -3.54
N MET A 44 13.72 -1.88 -3.39
CA MET A 44 14.41 -2.99 -2.73
C MET A 44 15.38 -3.68 -3.67
N SER A 45 16.52 -4.16 -3.12
CA SER A 45 17.58 -4.81 -3.89
C SER A 45 17.79 -6.29 -3.55
N ASP A 46 17.36 -6.76 -2.40
CA ASP A 46 17.49 -8.16 -2.00
C ASP A 46 16.65 -9.07 -2.89
N PRO A 47 17.26 -10.04 -3.62
CA PRO A 47 16.52 -10.87 -4.59
C PRO A 47 15.42 -11.73 -3.96
N ALA A 48 15.62 -12.28 -2.77
CA ALA A 48 14.63 -13.11 -2.08
C ALA A 48 13.42 -12.28 -1.65
N LYS A 49 13.65 -11.09 -1.10
CA LYS A 49 12.59 -10.14 -0.73
C LYS A 49 11.84 -9.65 -1.96
N LEU A 50 12.55 -9.31 -3.04
CA LEU A 50 11.93 -8.91 -4.31
C LEU A 50 11.04 -9.98 -4.90
N ALA A 51 11.43 -11.25 -4.84
CA ALA A 51 10.60 -12.34 -5.31
C ALA A 51 9.27 -12.42 -4.56
N ASN A 52 9.29 -12.25 -3.23
CA ASN A 52 8.08 -12.21 -2.40
C ASN A 52 7.21 -11.00 -2.73
N VAL A 53 7.82 -9.82 -2.86
CA VAL A 53 7.11 -8.57 -3.22
C VAL A 53 6.42 -8.70 -4.58
N ARG A 54 7.12 -9.19 -5.58
CA ARG A 54 6.57 -9.34 -6.94
C ARG A 54 5.42 -10.34 -6.99
N ARG A 55 5.53 -11.45 -6.27
CA ARG A 55 4.46 -12.45 -6.18
C ARG A 55 3.19 -11.84 -5.58
N GLU A 56 3.31 -11.15 -4.46
CA GLU A 56 2.18 -10.49 -3.80
C GLU A 56 1.58 -9.40 -4.70
N LEU A 57 2.41 -8.59 -5.34
CA LEU A 57 1.98 -7.54 -6.25
C LEU A 57 1.18 -8.09 -7.43
N ASP A 58 1.65 -9.18 -8.04
CA ASP A 58 0.96 -9.83 -9.15
C ASP A 58 -0.39 -10.41 -8.74
N GLU A 59 -0.50 -11.02 -7.57
CA GLU A 59 -1.76 -11.52 -7.01
C GLU A 59 -2.77 -10.38 -6.80
N LEU A 60 -2.35 -9.28 -6.19
CA LEU A 60 -3.25 -8.15 -5.91
C LEU A 60 -3.66 -7.42 -7.18
N ARG A 61 -2.75 -7.24 -8.14
CA ARG A 61 -3.07 -6.65 -9.46
C ARG A 61 -4.06 -7.53 -10.24
N THR A 62 -3.90 -8.84 -10.18
CA THR A 62 -4.83 -9.78 -10.78
C THR A 62 -6.23 -9.67 -10.16
N THR A 63 -6.31 -9.60 -8.84
CA THR A 63 -7.56 -9.41 -8.11
C THR A 63 -8.23 -8.08 -8.49
N TRP A 64 -7.46 -6.99 -8.50
CA TRP A 64 -7.94 -5.68 -8.94
C TRP A 64 -8.46 -5.70 -10.37
N GLY A 65 -7.69 -6.26 -11.31
CA GLY A 65 -8.05 -6.31 -12.74
C GLY A 65 -9.30 -7.11 -13.04
N LYS A 66 -9.68 -8.06 -12.19
CA LYS A 66 -10.93 -8.81 -12.30
C LYS A 66 -12.17 -8.06 -11.81
N SER A 67 -11.99 -6.98 -11.06
CA SER A 67 -13.11 -6.17 -10.56
C SER A 67 -13.67 -5.26 -11.64
N GLU A 68 -14.98 -5.08 -11.68
CA GLU A 68 -15.63 -4.12 -12.59
C GLU A 68 -15.17 -2.68 -12.31
N GLN A 69 -14.84 -2.37 -11.07
CA GLN A 69 -14.34 -1.06 -10.65
C GLN A 69 -13.00 -0.70 -11.27
N SER A 70 -12.20 -1.69 -11.71
CA SER A 70 -10.93 -1.44 -12.40
C SER A 70 -11.09 -0.70 -13.74
N LYS A 71 -12.29 -0.67 -14.29
CA LYS A 71 -12.65 0.05 -15.52
C LYS A 71 -12.94 1.54 -15.28
N ILE A 72 -13.11 1.95 -14.03
CA ILE A 72 -13.35 3.35 -13.67
C ILE A 72 -12.02 4.09 -13.64
N ASP A 73 -11.96 5.25 -14.29
CA ASP A 73 -10.76 6.07 -14.30
C ASP A 73 -10.51 6.72 -12.94
N ILE A 74 -9.44 6.30 -12.29
CA ILE A 74 -8.93 6.83 -11.03
C ILE A 74 -7.42 7.12 -11.13
N ALA A 75 -6.90 7.36 -12.32
CA ALA A 75 -5.46 7.55 -12.56
C ALA A 75 -4.86 8.64 -11.66
N ASP A 76 -5.54 9.77 -11.49
CA ASP A 76 -5.08 10.86 -10.63
C ASP A 76 -5.01 10.47 -9.14
N LEU A 77 -6.00 9.71 -8.67
CA LEU A 77 -6.04 9.21 -7.29
C LEU A 77 -4.96 8.15 -7.03
N LEU A 78 -4.71 7.26 -8.01
CA LEU A 78 -3.61 6.29 -7.92
C LEU A 78 -2.25 6.98 -7.88
N ALA A 79 -2.04 8.00 -8.71
CA ALA A 79 -0.82 8.80 -8.71
C ALA A 79 -0.63 9.53 -7.36
N ALA A 80 -1.69 10.12 -6.81
CA ALA A 80 -1.66 10.76 -5.49
C ALA A 80 -1.34 9.77 -4.37
N LEU A 81 -1.94 8.59 -4.41
CA LEU A 81 -1.70 7.52 -3.43
C LEU A 81 -0.25 7.04 -3.47
N LYS A 82 0.29 6.81 -4.66
CA LYS A 82 1.70 6.42 -4.82
C LYS A 82 2.63 7.53 -4.32
N ALA A 83 2.36 8.78 -4.65
CA ALA A 83 3.18 9.93 -4.23
C ALA A 83 3.25 10.08 -2.70
N VAL A 84 2.13 9.94 -1.99
CA VAL A 84 2.12 10.01 -0.52
C VAL A 84 2.88 8.84 0.10
N ASN A 85 2.76 7.63 -0.45
CA ASN A 85 3.51 6.47 0.00
C ASN A 85 5.01 6.59 -0.26
N GLU A 86 5.43 7.22 -1.37
CA GLU A 86 6.83 7.51 -1.65
C GLU A 86 7.42 8.51 -0.64
N ARG A 87 6.67 9.56 -0.29
CA ARG A 87 7.08 10.50 0.76
C ARG A 87 7.22 9.81 2.11
N LEU A 88 6.26 8.97 2.49
CA LEU A 88 6.34 8.17 3.71
C LEU A 88 7.54 7.23 3.71
N TRP A 89 7.86 6.61 2.59
CA TRP A 89 9.04 5.75 2.46
C TRP A 89 10.32 6.50 2.85
N VAL A 90 10.52 7.69 2.29
CA VAL A 90 11.68 8.53 2.59
C VAL A 90 11.70 8.98 4.05
N ILE A 91 10.57 9.47 4.56
CA ILE A 91 10.44 9.92 5.95
C ILE A 91 10.76 8.80 6.93
N GLU A 92 10.26 7.59 6.68
CA GLU A 92 10.47 6.42 7.52
C GLU A 92 11.94 5.97 7.54
N ASP A 93 12.64 6.07 6.43
CA ASP A 93 14.07 5.80 6.38
C ASP A 93 14.88 6.88 7.11
N ASP A 94 14.59 8.14 6.84
CA ASP A 94 15.31 9.28 7.43
C ASP A 94 15.15 9.34 8.94
N ILE A 95 13.95 9.11 9.47
CA ILE A 95 13.72 9.13 10.92
C ILE A 95 14.43 7.96 11.63
N ARG A 96 14.50 6.78 10.97
CA ARG A 96 15.26 5.65 11.50
C ARG A 96 16.77 5.88 11.48
N ILE A 97 17.28 6.59 10.48
CA ILE A 97 18.68 7.03 10.45
C ILE A 97 18.97 7.96 11.63
N LYS A 98 18.10 8.93 11.89
CA LYS A 98 18.21 9.81 13.06
C LYS A 98 18.18 9.04 14.38
N GLU A 99 17.25 8.11 14.52
CA GLU A 99 17.12 7.25 15.69
C GLU A 99 18.40 6.43 15.91
N SER A 100 18.95 5.82 14.86
CA SER A 100 20.18 5.01 14.96
C SER A 100 21.40 5.81 15.45
N LYS A 101 21.42 7.12 15.20
CA LYS A 101 22.46 8.06 15.64
C LYS A 101 22.13 8.72 16.97
N GLN A 102 20.96 8.46 17.55
CA GLN A 102 20.44 9.13 18.75
C GLN A 102 20.40 10.67 18.60
N GLU A 103 20.10 11.14 17.38
CA GLU A 103 20.00 12.56 17.03
C GLU A 103 18.53 13.02 17.12
N PHE A 104 18.11 13.49 18.27
CA PHE A 104 16.75 13.97 18.54
C PHE A 104 16.65 15.50 18.41
N ASP A 105 17.11 16.01 17.31
CA ASP A 105 17.19 17.43 16.95
C ASP A 105 15.89 17.95 16.29
N ALA A 106 15.92 19.19 15.81
CA ALA A 106 14.80 19.80 15.11
C ALA A 106 14.40 19.03 13.84
N GLU A 107 15.35 18.42 13.15
CA GLU A 107 15.08 17.58 11.98
C GLU A 107 14.35 16.28 12.36
N PHE A 108 14.75 15.64 13.45
CA PHE A 108 14.01 14.48 13.97
C PHE A 108 12.55 14.84 14.28
N ILE A 109 12.33 15.98 14.93
CA ILE A 109 10.97 16.46 15.22
C ILE A 109 10.18 16.72 13.96
N ARG A 110 10.79 17.34 12.95
CA ARG A 110 10.16 17.58 11.64
C ARG A 110 9.74 16.28 10.97
N LEU A 111 10.62 15.28 10.95
CA LEU A 111 10.34 13.97 10.39
C LEU A 111 9.22 13.25 11.15
N ALA A 112 9.28 13.26 12.49
CA ALA A 112 8.24 12.65 13.32
C ALA A 112 6.85 13.26 13.06
N ARG A 113 6.78 14.58 12.91
CA ARG A 113 5.54 15.29 12.57
C ARG A 113 5.06 14.95 11.16
N ALA A 114 5.98 14.83 10.21
CA ALA A 114 5.65 14.49 8.82
C ALA A 114 4.95 13.13 8.70
N VAL A 115 5.26 12.16 9.58
CA VAL A 115 4.64 10.84 9.58
C VAL A 115 3.12 10.94 9.70
N TYR A 116 2.58 11.66 10.68
CA TYR A 116 1.13 11.72 10.85
C TYR A 116 0.46 12.68 9.86
N PHE A 117 1.12 13.74 9.40
CA PHE A 117 0.60 14.57 8.32
C PHE A 117 0.42 13.77 7.02
N GLU A 118 1.44 13.02 6.61
CA GLU A 118 1.37 12.20 5.39
C GLU A 118 0.42 11.01 5.53
N ASN A 119 0.32 10.41 6.71
CA ASN A 119 -0.67 9.36 6.96
C ASN A 119 -2.11 9.87 6.88
N ASP A 120 -2.36 11.10 7.33
CA ASP A 120 -3.68 11.74 7.16
C ASP A 120 -3.99 12.00 5.69
N GLU A 121 -3.03 12.47 4.92
CA GLU A 121 -3.18 12.65 3.48
C GLU A 121 -3.44 11.31 2.76
N ARG A 122 -2.71 10.26 3.13
CA ARG A 122 -2.96 8.91 2.61
C ARG A 122 -4.37 8.43 2.90
N ALA A 123 -4.84 8.62 4.13
CA ALA A 123 -6.20 8.26 4.52
C ALA A 123 -7.25 9.05 3.71
N ARG A 124 -7.00 10.32 3.45
CA ARG A 124 -7.87 11.17 2.61
C ARG A 124 -7.98 10.62 1.18
N VAL A 125 -6.87 10.30 0.55
CA VAL A 125 -6.84 9.75 -0.81
C VAL A 125 -7.52 8.38 -0.88
N LYS A 126 -7.26 7.50 0.08
CA LYS A 126 -7.94 6.20 0.18
C LYS A 126 -9.46 6.36 0.29
N ARG A 127 -9.92 7.32 1.09
CA ARG A 127 -11.35 7.62 1.23
C ARG A 127 -11.96 8.11 -0.08
N GLU A 128 -11.28 8.99 -0.80
CA GLU A 128 -11.75 9.46 -2.12
C GLU A 128 -11.86 8.31 -3.13
N ILE A 129 -10.91 7.38 -3.14
CA ILE A 129 -10.97 6.16 -3.94
C ILE A 129 -12.19 5.33 -3.57
N ASN A 130 -12.41 5.08 -2.29
CA ASN A 130 -13.55 4.31 -1.80
C ASN A 130 -14.88 4.92 -2.22
N VAL A 131 -15.02 6.23 -2.09
CA VAL A 131 -16.24 6.95 -2.50
C VAL A 131 -16.45 6.87 -4.01
N LYS A 132 -15.40 7.14 -4.79
CA LYS A 132 -15.49 7.13 -6.26
C LYS A 132 -15.80 5.75 -6.83
N LEU A 133 -15.29 4.70 -6.21
CA LEU A 133 -15.51 3.32 -6.64
C LEU A 133 -16.74 2.65 -5.99
N GLY A 134 -17.42 3.35 -5.08
CA GLY A 134 -18.58 2.80 -4.38
C GLY A 134 -18.26 1.62 -3.45
N SER A 135 -17.15 1.73 -2.72
CA SER A 135 -16.73 0.69 -1.79
C SER A 135 -17.79 0.46 -0.69
N ALA A 136 -18.12 -0.81 -0.44
CA ALA A 136 -19.02 -1.19 0.66
C ALA A 136 -18.34 -0.99 2.03
N LEU A 137 -17.03 -1.10 2.09
CA LEU A 137 -16.21 -0.87 3.28
C LEU A 137 -15.49 0.46 3.15
N ILE A 138 -15.52 1.27 4.20
CA ILE A 138 -14.80 2.54 4.30
C ILE A 138 -14.08 2.55 5.63
N GLU A 139 -12.75 2.72 5.58
CA GLU A 139 -11.93 2.86 6.78
C GLU A 139 -12.27 4.17 7.50
N GLU A 140 -12.53 4.08 8.80
CA GLU A 140 -12.74 5.23 9.67
C GLU A 140 -11.54 5.44 10.59
N LYS A 141 -11.22 6.70 10.88
CA LYS A 141 -10.17 7.09 11.82
C LYS A 141 -10.74 8.01 12.89
N SER A 142 -10.27 7.83 14.12
CA SER A 142 -10.72 8.62 15.27
C SER A 142 -9.52 9.04 16.12
N TYR A 143 -8.59 9.75 15.49
CA TYR A 143 -7.45 10.32 16.20
C TYR A 143 -7.79 11.68 16.81
N GLN A 144 -7.04 12.04 17.85
CA GLN A 144 -7.10 13.40 18.40
C GLN A 144 -6.70 14.41 17.31
N ASP A 145 -7.51 15.46 17.16
CA ASP A 145 -7.16 16.53 16.24
C ASP A 145 -5.95 17.30 16.79
N TYR A 146 -4.90 17.38 16.00
CA TYR A 146 -3.64 18.04 16.34
C TYR A 146 -3.47 19.40 15.66
N ARG A 147 -4.42 19.81 14.82
CA ARG A 147 -4.35 21.10 14.15
C ARG A 147 -4.57 22.21 15.15
N ALA A 148 -3.67 23.21 15.12
CA ALA A 148 -3.84 24.39 15.94
C ALA A 148 -5.18 25.06 15.62
N LYS A 149 -6.03 25.22 16.64
CA LYS A 149 -7.24 26.04 16.46
C LYS A 149 -6.80 27.48 16.28
N PRO A 150 -7.42 28.26 15.35
CA PRO A 150 -7.18 29.69 15.29
C PRO A 150 -7.45 30.28 16.68
N GLN A 151 -6.48 31.02 17.18
CA GLN A 151 -6.72 31.81 18.40
C GLN A 151 -7.80 32.84 18.06
N ALA A 152 -8.87 32.80 18.83
CA ALA A 152 -9.97 33.77 18.71
C ALA A 152 -9.51 35.17 19.11
#